data_e97b36b1912b389156714b2cfeefa468
#
_entry.id   e97b36b1912b389156714b2cfeefa468
#
_cell.length_a   1.000
_cell.length_b   1.000
_cell.length_c   1.000
_cell.angle_alpha   90.00
_cell.angle_beta   90.00
_cell.angle_gamma   90.00
#
_symmetry.space_group_name_H-M   'P 1'
#
loop_
_entity.id
_entity.type
_entity.pdbx_description
1 polymer ?
#
loop_
_entity_poly.entity_id
_entity_poly.type
_entity_poly.pdbx_seq_one_letter_code
_entity_poly.pdbx_strand_id
1 'polypeptide(L)'
;SQKIIQSLVREASMPLELAQKITEEAENRIYKYQTAYLTGSLIRELVNSVLLEHGHEDYRHKLARVGLPIFEVQEMISNAKNVDDGVESLLSNAGQIVFSEHLLTSTLPKDVADSHLSGDIHIKYPGLWSLLPDTIFMNVKELVEDGINLKGKSLDVTRITSIKTLDNLSSVLSMLISLISKEASQEVVLDGIVELLSKHSKNLSELESKIIDAFATSSTSLKYNKTPTIVSFRIPLGTDQKIVKTLLSAYRTYVKLTPIPKIALIIDYAKGRITDVSDVLSEIITLGGNIIFAKHRISQKGIISP
;
A
#
# COMPACT_ATOMS: atom_id res chain seq x y z
N SER A 1 -23.89 -28.42 17.94
CA SER A 1 -24.99 -28.19 16.96
C SER A 1 -25.26 -26.71 16.67
N GLN A 2 -25.73 -25.91 17.62
CA GLN A 2 -26.10 -24.51 17.32
C GLN A 2 -24.99 -23.67 16.69
N LYS A 3 -23.73 -23.81 17.13
CA LYS A 3 -22.59 -23.07 16.55
C LYS A 3 -22.29 -23.45 15.09
N ILE A 4 -22.47 -24.72 14.72
CA ILE A 4 -22.29 -25.17 13.33
C ILE A 4 -23.40 -24.58 12.45
N ILE A 5 -24.66 -24.65 12.88
CA ILE A 5 -25.79 -24.05 12.17
C ILE A 5 -25.58 -22.55 11.98
N GLN A 6 -25.18 -21.82 13.05
CA GLN A 6 -24.93 -20.40 12.98
C GLN A 6 -23.79 -20.05 11.99
N SER A 7 -22.73 -20.84 11.94
CA SER A 7 -21.63 -20.68 10.99
C SER A 7 -22.12 -20.90 9.57
N LEU A 8 -22.84 -21.97 9.29
CA LEU A 8 -23.41 -22.29 7.97
C LEU A 8 -24.36 -21.19 7.46
N VAL A 9 -25.22 -20.69 8.33
CA VAL A 9 -26.19 -19.63 7.95
C VAL A 9 -25.51 -18.28 7.77
N ARG A 10 -24.61 -17.88 8.68
CA ARG A 10 -23.99 -16.54 8.66
C ARG A 10 -22.84 -16.43 7.66
N GLU A 11 -21.93 -17.42 7.65
CA GLU A 11 -20.71 -17.36 6.84
C GLU A 11 -20.98 -17.84 5.40
N ALA A 12 -21.77 -18.92 5.24
CA ALA A 12 -22.08 -19.46 3.92
C ALA A 12 -23.40 -18.96 3.30
N SER A 13 -24.23 -18.22 4.05
CA SER A 13 -25.57 -17.80 3.65
C SER A 13 -26.48 -18.98 3.25
N MET A 14 -26.33 -20.10 3.99
CA MET A 14 -27.08 -21.31 3.74
C MET A 14 -28.51 -21.23 4.29
N PRO A 15 -29.53 -21.75 3.61
CA PRO A 15 -30.89 -21.88 4.14
C PRO A 15 -30.89 -22.68 5.44
N LEU A 16 -31.68 -22.25 6.44
CA LEU A 16 -31.70 -22.86 7.77
C LEU A 16 -31.98 -24.37 7.76
N GLU A 17 -32.94 -24.82 6.97
CA GLU A 17 -33.30 -26.23 6.86
C GLU A 17 -32.16 -27.09 6.33
N LEU A 18 -31.41 -26.60 5.34
CA LEU A 18 -30.26 -27.28 4.79
C LEU A 18 -29.11 -27.29 5.81
N ALA A 19 -28.87 -26.16 6.49
CA ALA A 19 -27.86 -26.04 7.54
C ALA A 19 -28.11 -27.03 8.69
N GLN A 20 -29.37 -27.26 9.05
CA GLN A 20 -29.75 -28.25 10.06
C GLN A 20 -29.42 -29.67 9.60
N LYS A 21 -29.75 -30.04 8.37
CA LYS A 21 -29.45 -31.39 7.80
C LYS A 21 -27.93 -31.66 7.77
N ILE A 22 -27.16 -30.71 7.26
CA ILE A 22 -25.71 -30.81 7.19
C ILE A 22 -25.10 -30.92 8.60
N THR A 23 -25.62 -30.17 9.55
CA THR A 23 -25.16 -30.20 10.94
C THR A 23 -25.43 -31.55 11.59
N GLU A 24 -26.65 -32.10 11.42
CA GLU A 24 -27.03 -33.41 11.96
C GLU A 24 -26.12 -34.53 11.44
N GLU A 25 -25.82 -34.53 10.15
CA GLU A 25 -24.94 -35.52 9.57
C GLU A 25 -23.49 -35.34 10.04
N ALA A 26 -22.99 -34.11 10.12
CA ALA A 26 -21.67 -33.82 10.65
C ALA A 26 -21.55 -34.31 12.13
N GLU A 27 -22.57 -34.05 12.95
CA GLU A 27 -22.61 -34.53 14.34
C GLU A 27 -22.61 -36.05 14.44
N ASN A 28 -23.38 -36.73 13.59
CA ASN A 28 -23.37 -38.21 13.55
C ASN A 28 -21.99 -38.76 13.21
N ARG A 29 -21.22 -38.09 12.34
CA ARG A 29 -19.85 -38.47 12.04
C ARG A 29 -18.91 -38.19 13.23
N ILE A 30 -19.02 -37.04 13.87
CA ILE A 30 -18.27 -36.68 15.07
C ILE A 30 -18.44 -37.78 16.15
N TYR A 31 -19.66 -38.22 16.40
CA TYR A 31 -19.92 -39.30 17.39
C TYR A 31 -19.31 -40.64 16.98
N LYS A 32 -19.24 -40.96 15.70
CA LYS A 32 -18.63 -42.19 15.21
C LYS A 32 -17.11 -42.21 15.35
N TYR A 33 -16.45 -41.06 15.25
CA TYR A 33 -14.98 -40.96 15.28
C TYR A 33 -14.36 -41.14 16.68
N GLN A 34 -15.12 -41.09 17.77
CA GLN A 34 -14.67 -41.31 19.16
C GLN A 34 -13.34 -40.60 19.50
N THR A 35 -13.12 -39.41 18.94
CA THR A 35 -11.88 -38.65 19.16
C THR A 35 -11.87 -38.05 20.57
N ALA A 36 -10.74 -38.18 21.27
CA ALA A 36 -10.55 -37.64 22.62
C ALA A 36 -10.61 -36.11 22.66
N TYR A 37 -10.31 -35.42 21.55
CA TYR A 37 -10.32 -33.95 21.44
C TYR A 37 -10.96 -33.50 20.13
N LEU A 38 -12.01 -32.69 20.23
CA LEU A 38 -12.66 -32.03 19.11
C LEU A 38 -12.17 -30.58 19.01
N THR A 39 -11.34 -30.29 18.02
CA THR A 39 -10.93 -28.93 17.70
C THR A 39 -11.91 -28.31 16.72
N GLY A 40 -12.00 -26.94 16.74
CA GLY A 40 -12.83 -26.21 15.79
C GLY A 40 -12.43 -26.48 14.32
N SER A 41 -11.15 -26.72 14.06
CA SER A 41 -10.63 -27.09 12.74
C SER A 41 -11.15 -28.46 12.29
N LEU A 42 -11.08 -29.47 13.14
CA LEU A 42 -11.57 -30.81 12.83
C LEU A 42 -13.09 -30.82 12.54
N ILE A 43 -13.86 -30.07 13.36
CA ILE A 43 -15.31 -29.94 13.12
C ILE A 43 -15.57 -29.31 11.75
N ARG A 44 -14.83 -28.27 11.37
CA ARG A 44 -14.96 -27.61 10.08
C ARG A 44 -14.61 -28.54 8.92
N GLU A 45 -13.53 -29.32 9.02
CA GLU A 45 -13.19 -30.33 8.00
C GLU A 45 -14.28 -31.39 7.83
N LEU A 46 -14.89 -31.84 8.91
CA LEU A 46 -16.01 -32.78 8.83
C LEU A 46 -17.24 -32.16 8.17
N VAL A 47 -17.55 -30.90 8.50
CA VAL A 47 -18.64 -30.16 7.83
C VAL A 47 -18.34 -29.97 6.35
N ASN A 48 -17.10 -29.63 5.99
CA ASN A 48 -16.67 -29.48 4.59
C ASN A 48 -16.76 -30.80 3.82
N SER A 49 -16.40 -31.94 4.44
CA SER A 49 -16.56 -33.27 3.84
C SER A 49 -18.02 -33.59 3.56
N VAL A 50 -18.92 -33.33 4.51
CA VAL A 50 -20.37 -33.52 4.32
C VAL A 50 -20.89 -32.65 3.19
N LEU A 51 -20.49 -31.37 3.13
CA LEU A 51 -20.90 -30.46 2.06
C LEU A 51 -20.48 -30.97 0.67
N LEU A 52 -19.25 -31.47 0.54
CA LEU A 52 -18.74 -32.01 -0.72
C LEU A 52 -19.52 -33.26 -1.16
N GLU A 53 -19.79 -34.19 -0.24
CA GLU A 53 -20.51 -35.41 -0.54
C GLU A 53 -21.95 -35.16 -0.98
N HIS A 54 -22.54 -34.08 -0.49
CA HIS A 54 -23.88 -33.62 -0.92
C HIS A 54 -23.87 -32.72 -2.13
N GLY A 55 -22.71 -32.44 -2.76
CA GLY A 55 -22.61 -31.59 -3.95
C GLY A 55 -22.77 -30.07 -3.67
N HIS A 56 -22.59 -29.68 -2.42
CA HIS A 56 -22.72 -28.28 -1.97
C HIS A 56 -21.38 -27.54 -1.99
N GLU A 57 -20.67 -27.57 -3.09
CA GLU A 57 -19.33 -27.01 -3.25
C GLU A 57 -19.29 -25.50 -3.04
N ASP A 58 -20.33 -24.78 -3.50
CA ASP A 58 -20.42 -23.32 -3.32
C ASP A 58 -20.46 -22.88 -1.85
N TYR A 59 -21.16 -23.64 -1.00
CA TYR A 59 -21.19 -23.36 0.43
C TYR A 59 -19.87 -23.71 1.11
N ARG A 60 -19.20 -24.77 0.67
CA ARG A 60 -17.87 -25.11 1.13
C ARG A 60 -16.87 -23.99 0.84
N HIS A 61 -16.88 -23.40 -0.36
CA HIS A 61 -16.03 -22.27 -0.70
C HIS A 61 -16.20 -21.10 0.26
N LYS A 62 -17.43 -20.76 0.60
CA LYS A 62 -17.73 -19.68 1.56
C LYS A 62 -17.27 -19.99 3.00
N LEU A 63 -17.17 -21.26 3.36
CA LEU A 63 -16.65 -21.71 4.66
C LEU A 63 -15.14 -21.91 4.67
N ALA A 64 -14.49 -21.82 3.51
CA ALA A 64 -13.05 -21.92 3.41
C ALA A 64 -12.38 -20.85 4.27
N ARG A 65 -11.31 -21.23 4.96
CA ARG A 65 -10.49 -20.28 5.71
C ARG A 65 -9.31 -19.88 4.84
N VAL A 66 -9.10 -18.60 4.80
CA VAL A 66 -7.88 -18.00 4.31
C VAL A 66 -6.91 -17.93 5.49
N GLY A 67 -5.69 -18.42 5.35
CA GLY A 67 -4.75 -18.38 6.45
C GLY A 67 -3.45 -19.14 6.16
N LEU A 68 -2.53 -19.02 7.10
CA LEU A 68 -1.21 -19.65 7.05
C LEU A 68 -1.21 -21.00 7.75
N PRO A 69 -0.57 -22.04 7.18
CA PRO A 69 -0.27 -23.27 7.88
C PRO A 69 0.60 -23.01 9.12
N ILE A 70 0.40 -23.81 10.17
CA ILE A 70 1.17 -23.66 11.42
C ILE A 70 2.67 -23.75 11.17
N PHE A 71 3.10 -24.63 10.28
CA PHE A 71 4.51 -24.79 9.91
C PHE A 71 5.10 -23.50 9.32
N GLU A 72 4.41 -22.84 8.39
CA GLU A 72 4.86 -21.58 7.79
C GLU A 72 4.98 -20.48 8.84
N VAL A 73 4.01 -20.37 9.76
CA VAL A 73 4.09 -19.39 10.86
C VAL A 73 5.31 -19.66 11.75
N GLN A 74 5.60 -20.93 12.06
CA GLN A 74 6.79 -21.30 12.83
C GLN A 74 8.08 -20.96 12.10
N GLU A 75 8.12 -21.19 10.78
CA GLU A 75 9.26 -20.84 9.94
C GLU A 75 9.47 -19.32 9.87
N MET A 76 8.41 -18.56 9.67
CA MET A 76 8.44 -17.08 9.69
C MET A 76 8.99 -16.56 11.02
N ILE A 77 8.54 -17.11 12.17
CA ILE A 77 9.03 -16.72 13.50
C ILE A 77 10.51 -17.08 13.67
N SER A 78 10.92 -18.26 13.19
CA SER A 78 12.30 -18.74 13.30
C SER A 78 13.24 -17.88 12.44
N ASN A 79 12.83 -17.55 11.24
CA ASN A 79 13.59 -16.71 10.33
C ASN A 79 13.67 -15.25 10.82
N ALA A 80 12.61 -14.72 11.43
CA ALA A 80 12.60 -13.37 11.99
C ALA A 80 13.59 -13.17 13.14
N LYS A 81 13.96 -14.21 13.86
CA LYS A 81 14.97 -14.15 14.92
C LYS A 81 16.40 -13.94 14.39
N ASN A 82 16.62 -14.27 13.13
CA ASN A 82 17.94 -14.21 12.49
C ASN A 82 18.11 -13.02 11.54
N VAL A 83 17.06 -12.24 11.32
CA VAL A 83 17.07 -11.10 10.39
C VAL A 83 16.65 -9.86 11.16
N ASP A 84 17.25 -8.71 10.83
CA ASP A 84 16.89 -7.38 11.36
C ASP A 84 15.44 -6.93 11.00
N ASP A 85 14.62 -7.88 10.59
CA ASP A 85 13.22 -7.69 10.26
C ASP A 85 12.40 -7.69 11.55
N GLY A 86 12.02 -6.50 12.00
CA GLY A 86 11.22 -6.32 13.20
C GLY A 86 9.85 -7.03 13.15
N VAL A 87 9.19 -7.10 14.29
CA VAL A 87 7.86 -7.72 14.46
C VAL A 87 6.82 -7.18 13.44
N GLU A 88 6.90 -5.90 13.10
CA GLU A 88 6.01 -5.27 12.11
C GLU A 88 6.13 -5.90 10.72
N SER A 89 7.35 -6.25 10.29
CA SER A 89 7.58 -6.92 9.01
C SER A 89 6.96 -8.32 8.99
N LEU A 90 7.10 -9.06 10.09
CA LEU A 90 6.49 -10.38 10.26
C LEU A 90 4.97 -10.31 10.14
N LEU A 91 4.35 -9.39 10.87
CA LEU A 91 2.91 -9.18 10.85
C LEU A 91 2.43 -8.72 9.47
N SER A 92 3.17 -7.80 8.83
CA SER A 92 2.85 -7.33 7.47
C SER A 92 2.92 -8.46 6.46
N ASN A 93 3.96 -9.30 6.51
CA ASN A 93 4.11 -10.44 5.60
C ASN A 93 2.99 -11.47 5.79
N ALA A 94 2.68 -11.84 7.03
CA ALA A 94 1.58 -12.73 7.33
C ALA A 94 0.23 -12.17 6.82
N GLY A 95 -0.02 -10.89 7.05
CA GLY A 95 -1.20 -10.21 6.54
C GLY A 95 -1.26 -10.21 5.02
N GLN A 96 -0.16 -9.90 4.33
CA GLN A 96 -0.11 -9.91 2.86
C GLN A 96 -0.42 -11.28 2.27
N ILE A 97 0.07 -12.37 2.86
CA ILE A 97 -0.23 -13.73 2.40
C ILE A 97 -1.74 -14.00 2.51
N VAL A 98 -2.33 -13.72 3.67
CA VAL A 98 -3.77 -13.93 3.91
C VAL A 98 -4.63 -13.10 2.93
N PHE A 99 -4.31 -11.83 2.75
CA PHE A 99 -5.07 -10.97 1.84
C PHE A 99 -4.83 -11.29 0.37
N SER A 100 -3.63 -11.76 -0.01
CA SER A 100 -3.35 -12.25 -1.36
C SER A 100 -4.18 -13.47 -1.69
N GLU A 101 -4.24 -14.44 -0.80
CA GLU A 101 -5.06 -15.63 -0.97
C GLU A 101 -6.55 -15.28 -1.09
N HIS A 102 -7.04 -14.37 -0.24
CA HIS A 102 -8.42 -13.88 -0.35
C HIS A 102 -8.69 -13.20 -1.70
N LEU A 103 -7.79 -12.34 -2.17
CA LEU A 103 -7.93 -11.67 -3.46
C LEU A 103 -8.02 -12.70 -4.60
N LEU A 104 -7.09 -13.66 -4.64
CA LEU A 104 -7.00 -14.66 -5.70
C LEU A 104 -8.17 -15.66 -5.69
N THR A 105 -8.70 -15.99 -4.51
CA THR A 105 -9.75 -17.02 -4.39
C THR A 105 -11.16 -16.48 -4.42
N SER A 106 -11.37 -15.21 -4.03
CA SER A 106 -12.70 -14.67 -3.76
C SER A 106 -13.04 -13.37 -4.46
N THR A 107 -12.05 -12.63 -4.95
CA THR A 107 -12.26 -11.27 -5.47
C THR A 107 -11.99 -11.17 -6.97
N LEU A 108 -10.89 -11.73 -7.45
CA LEU A 108 -10.52 -11.67 -8.85
C LEU A 108 -11.35 -12.64 -9.71
N PRO A 109 -11.60 -12.30 -10.98
CA PRO A 109 -12.08 -13.27 -11.96
C PRO A 109 -11.14 -14.47 -12.03
N LYS A 110 -11.71 -15.67 -12.17
CA LYS A 110 -10.95 -16.91 -12.11
C LYS A 110 -9.82 -16.98 -13.14
N ASP A 111 -10.06 -16.54 -14.36
CA ASP A 111 -9.07 -16.49 -15.45
C ASP A 111 -7.86 -15.60 -15.11
N VAL A 112 -8.09 -14.48 -14.45
CA VAL A 112 -7.04 -13.57 -13.98
C VAL A 112 -6.25 -14.20 -12.83
N ALA A 113 -6.93 -14.81 -11.87
CA ALA A 113 -6.28 -15.51 -10.76
C ALA A 113 -5.45 -16.71 -11.24
N ASP A 114 -6.02 -17.53 -12.15
CA ASP A 114 -5.33 -18.67 -12.75
C ASP A 114 -4.10 -18.22 -13.55
N SER A 115 -4.20 -17.13 -14.31
CA SER A 115 -3.07 -16.57 -15.06
C SER A 115 -1.96 -16.04 -14.15
N HIS A 116 -2.30 -15.50 -12.99
CA HIS A 116 -1.30 -15.10 -11.99
C HIS A 116 -0.62 -16.32 -11.36
N LEU A 117 -1.38 -17.35 -11.01
CA LEU A 117 -0.87 -18.56 -10.40
C LEU A 117 -0.02 -19.41 -11.36
N SER A 118 -0.37 -19.40 -12.68
CA SER A 118 0.45 -20.05 -13.73
C SER A 118 1.70 -19.28 -14.09
N GLY A 119 1.80 -18.00 -13.72
CA GLY A 119 2.92 -17.13 -14.04
C GLY A 119 2.80 -16.39 -15.39
N ASP A 120 1.67 -16.48 -16.08
CA ASP A 120 1.43 -15.76 -17.34
C ASP A 120 1.35 -14.26 -17.14
N ILE A 121 0.81 -13.83 -16.00
CA ILE A 121 0.80 -12.44 -15.53
C ILE A 121 1.34 -12.36 -14.10
N HIS A 122 1.83 -11.18 -13.73
CA HIS A 122 2.26 -10.91 -12.36
C HIS A 122 1.46 -9.75 -11.77
N ILE A 123 0.65 -10.04 -10.76
CA ILE A 123 -0.03 -9.02 -9.95
C ILE A 123 0.91 -8.60 -8.82
N LYS A 124 1.32 -7.35 -8.84
CA LYS A 124 2.25 -6.81 -7.85
C LYS A 124 1.51 -6.48 -6.56
N TYR A 125 2.02 -6.95 -5.42
CA TYR A 125 1.45 -6.74 -4.08
C TYR A 125 -0.04 -7.07 -3.94
N PRO A 126 -0.49 -8.26 -4.36
CA PRO A 126 -1.91 -8.60 -4.39
C PRO A 126 -2.58 -8.49 -3.02
N GLY A 127 -1.85 -8.72 -1.93
CA GLY A 127 -2.36 -8.58 -0.56
C GLY A 127 -2.76 -7.16 -0.17
N LEU A 128 -2.27 -6.14 -0.87
CA LEU A 128 -2.63 -4.74 -0.60
C LEU A 128 -3.80 -4.26 -1.46
N TRP A 129 -4.09 -4.90 -2.59
CA TRP A 129 -5.12 -4.46 -3.54
C TRP A 129 -6.53 -4.41 -2.97
N SER A 130 -6.86 -5.29 -2.03
CA SER A 130 -8.16 -5.28 -1.35
C SER A 130 -8.26 -4.23 -0.24
N LEU A 131 -7.14 -3.60 0.14
CA LEU A 131 -7.04 -2.70 1.27
C LEU A 131 -6.76 -1.26 0.87
N LEU A 132 -5.96 -1.06 -0.19
CA LEU A 132 -5.44 0.25 -0.59
C LEU A 132 -5.58 0.44 -2.10
N PRO A 133 -5.85 1.67 -2.57
CA PRO A 133 -5.73 2.00 -3.97
C PRO A 133 -4.30 1.80 -4.46
N ASP A 134 -4.15 1.53 -5.75
CA ASP A 134 -2.84 1.36 -6.38
C ASP A 134 -2.05 2.67 -6.39
N THR A 135 -2.67 3.74 -6.88
CA THR A 135 -2.07 5.06 -7.00
C THR A 135 -3.02 6.15 -6.53
N ILE A 136 -2.50 7.10 -5.75
CA ILE A 136 -3.23 8.28 -5.28
C ILE A 136 -2.59 9.55 -5.85
N PHE A 137 -3.43 10.50 -6.25
CA PHE A 137 -3.03 11.84 -6.66
C PHE A 137 -3.46 12.87 -5.62
N MET A 138 -2.52 13.67 -5.11
CA MET A 138 -2.78 14.68 -4.08
C MET A 138 -2.11 16.01 -4.43
N ASN A 139 -2.75 17.12 -4.07
CA ASN A 139 -2.16 18.44 -4.20
C ASN A 139 -1.52 18.88 -2.88
N VAL A 140 -0.18 18.89 -2.86
CA VAL A 140 0.62 19.25 -1.66
C VAL A 140 0.30 20.67 -1.19
N LYS A 141 0.10 21.62 -2.10
CA LYS A 141 -0.19 23.00 -1.76
C LYS A 141 -1.49 23.09 -0.96
N GLU A 142 -2.57 22.46 -1.43
CA GLU A 142 -3.86 22.44 -0.74
C GLU A 142 -3.75 21.74 0.63
N LEU A 143 -3.09 20.60 0.68
CA LEU A 143 -2.89 19.86 1.93
C LEU A 143 -2.15 20.67 3.00
N VAL A 144 -1.16 21.46 2.60
CA VAL A 144 -0.35 22.24 3.53
C VAL A 144 -1.02 23.57 3.89
N GLU A 145 -1.77 24.20 2.97
CA GLU A 145 -2.48 25.46 3.22
C GLU A 145 -3.69 25.26 4.13
N ASP A 146 -4.51 24.26 3.86
CA ASP A 146 -5.73 23.97 4.61
C ASP A 146 -5.44 23.17 5.89
N GLY A 147 -4.28 22.54 5.95
CA GLY A 147 -3.88 21.62 7.00
C GLY A 147 -4.62 20.28 6.90
N ILE A 148 -3.94 19.20 7.30
CA ILE A 148 -4.52 17.86 7.30
C ILE A 148 -5.04 17.57 8.71
N ASN A 149 -6.34 17.32 8.84
CA ASN A 149 -6.94 16.74 10.03
C ASN A 149 -6.95 15.21 9.89
N LEU A 150 -5.98 14.55 10.49
CA LEU A 150 -5.98 13.09 10.59
C LEU A 150 -6.98 12.67 11.66
N LYS A 151 -8.20 12.34 11.25
CA LYS A 151 -9.22 11.74 12.12
C LYS A 151 -9.08 10.22 12.06
N GLY A 152 -8.28 9.65 12.92
CA GLY A 152 -8.23 8.21 13.14
C GLY A 152 -8.76 7.83 14.52
N LYS A 153 -9.38 6.66 14.65
CA LYS A 153 -9.88 6.16 15.95
C LYS A 153 -8.77 5.86 16.96
N SER A 154 -7.51 5.85 16.54
CA SER A 154 -6.35 5.47 17.37
C SER A 154 -5.23 6.51 17.41
N LEU A 155 -5.39 7.66 16.75
CA LEU A 155 -4.42 8.74 16.77
C LEU A 155 -5.14 10.00 17.24
N ASP A 156 -4.71 10.53 18.38
CA ASP A 156 -5.05 11.89 18.78
C ASP A 156 -4.66 12.85 17.65
N VAL A 157 -5.59 13.71 17.32
CA VAL A 157 -5.57 14.60 16.16
C VAL A 157 -4.20 15.26 15.96
N THR A 158 -3.46 14.80 15.00
CA THR A 158 -2.29 15.52 14.53
C THR A 158 -2.73 16.41 13.37
N ARG A 159 -2.86 17.68 13.65
CA ARG A 159 -3.07 18.69 12.62
C ARG A 159 -1.71 19.05 12.04
N ILE A 160 -1.49 18.75 10.76
CA ILE A 160 -0.36 19.31 10.04
C ILE A 160 -0.66 20.79 9.81
N THR A 161 0.09 21.64 10.49
CA THR A 161 -0.04 23.09 10.34
C THR A 161 0.60 23.55 9.03
N SER A 162 0.07 24.65 8.47
CA SER A 162 0.62 25.28 7.26
C SER A 162 2.11 25.61 7.41
N ILE A 163 2.87 25.48 6.33
CA ILE A 163 4.25 25.95 6.24
C ILE A 163 4.25 27.45 6.30
N LYS A 164 4.64 28.02 7.44
CA LYS A 164 4.72 29.47 7.63
C LYS A 164 6.12 30.02 7.35
N THR A 165 7.14 29.22 7.57
CA THR A 165 8.54 29.58 7.42
C THR A 165 9.32 28.46 6.75
N LEU A 166 10.49 28.78 6.17
CA LEU A 166 11.40 27.76 5.63
C LEU A 166 11.87 26.77 6.68
N ASP A 167 11.97 27.17 7.95
CA ASP A 167 12.39 26.29 9.04
C ASP A 167 11.46 25.09 9.23
N ASN A 168 10.16 25.29 9.02
CA ASN A 168 9.18 24.24 9.15
C ASN A 168 9.00 23.38 7.89
N LEU A 169 9.57 23.81 6.75
CA LEU A 169 9.38 23.15 5.46
C LEU A 169 9.83 21.70 5.49
N SER A 170 11.07 21.46 5.94
CA SER A 170 11.64 20.10 6.00
C SER A 170 10.79 19.17 6.86
N SER A 171 10.44 19.61 8.07
CA SER A 171 9.66 18.80 9.01
C SER A 171 8.25 18.49 8.48
N VAL A 172 7.57 19.49 7.92
CA VAL A 172 6.20 19.33 7.40
C VAL A 172 6.19 18.41 6.17
N LEU A 173 7.14 18.61 5.24
CA LEU A 173 7.24 17.73 4.06
C LEU A 173 7.59 16.29 4.46
N SER A 174 8.53 16.10 5.38
CA SER A 174 8.93 14.76 5.84
C SER A 174 7.75 14.04 6.52
N MET A 175 7.02 14.73 7.37
CA MET A 175 5.84 14.19 8.03
C MET A 175 4.73 13.86 7.01
N LEU A 176 4.47 14.76 6.08
CA LEU A 176 3.50 14.55 5.01
C LEU A 176 3.84 13.30 4.19
N ILE A 177 5.06 13.21 3.67
CA ILE A 177 5.51 12.07 2.86
C ILE A 177 5.36 10.76 3.63
N SER A 178 5.76 10.74 4.91
CA SER A 178 5.68 9.55 5.74
C SER A 178 4.24 9.09 6.00
N LEU A 179 3.31 10.03 6.14
CA LEU A 179 1.89 9.73 6.36
C LEU A 179 1.21 9.21 5.10
N ILE A 180 1.35 9.95 3.99
CA ILE A 180 0.66 9.62 2.74
C ILE A 180 1.21 8.37 2.07
N SER A 181 2.44 7.98 2.33
CA SER A 181 3.04 6.75 1.79
C SER A 181 2.32 5.47 2.23
N LYS A 182 1.45 5.55 3.23
CA LYS A 182 0.65 4.43 3.73
C LYS A 182 -0.74 4.34 3.09
N GLU A 183 -1.11 5.33 2.27
CA GLU A 183 -2.44 5.44 1.69
C GLU A 183 -2.57 4.79 0.29
N ALA A 184 -1.45 4.34 -0.30
CA ALA A 184 -1.42 3.66 -1.58
C ALA A 184 -0.51 2.42 -1.54
N SER A 185 -0.82 1.43 -2.38
CA SER A 185 -0.02 0.20 -2.45
C SER A 185 1.23 0.33 -3.31
N GLN A 186 1.25 1.22 -4.31
CA GLN A 186 2.38 1.38 -5.22
C GLN A 186 2.93 2.79 -5.30
N GLU A 187 2.10 3.81 -5.52
CA GLU A 187 2.56 5.16 -5.75
C GLU A 187 1.64 6.23 -5.16
N VAL A 188 2.22 7.28 -4.59
CA VAL A 188 1.52 8.52 -4.29
C VAL A 188 2.12 9.64 -5.12
N VAL A 189 1.32 10.25 -5.97
CA VAL A 189 1.73 11.37 -6.82
C VAL A 189 1.34 12.69 -6.15
N LEU A 190 2.33 13.53 -5.90
CA LEU A 190 2.19 14.83 -5.29
C LEU A 190 2.33 15.95 -6.34
N ASP A 191 1.27 16.68 -6.56
CA ASP A 191 1.23 17.89 -7.40
C ASP A 191 1.33 19.17 -6.56
N GLY A 192 1.56 20.31 -7.19
CA GLY A 192 1.57 21.64 -6.52
C GLY A 192 2.82 21.95 -5.71
N ILE A 193 3.87 21.12 -5.78
CA ILE A 193 5.12 21.36 -5.02
C ILE A 193 5.84 22.64 -5.50
N VAL A 194 5.88 22.91 -6.80
CA VAL A 194 6.56 24.09 -7.34
C VAL A 194 5.85 25.36 -6.88
N GLU A 195 4.52 25.37 -6.92
CA GLU A 195 3.69 26.50 -6.46
C GLU A 195 3.85 26.75 -4.95
N LEU A 196 3.94 25.67 -4.16
CA LEU A 196 4.20 25.77 -2.73
C LEU A 196 5.57 26.41 -2.46
N LEU A 197 6.62 25.91 -3.11
CA LEU A 197 7.99 26.36 -2.90
C LEU A 197 8.23 27.79 -3.45
N SER A 198 7.52 28.20 -4.48
CA SER A 198 7.63 29.57 -5.04
C SER A 198 7.31 30.64 -4.01
N LYS A 199 6.48 30.35 -3.01
CA LYS A 199 6.20 31.29 -1.91
C LYS A 199 7.42 31.52 -0.99
N HIS A 200 8.40 30.65 -1.04
CA HIS A 200 9.60 30.67 -0.21
C HIS A 200 10.88 30.93 -1.00
N SER A 201 10.79 31.52 -2.17
CA SER A 201 11.86 31.71 -3.15
C SER A 201 12.91 32.78 -2.79
N LYS A 202 12.81 33.46 -1.64
CA LYS A 202 13.72 34.55 -1.24
C LYS A 202 15.16 34.09 -1.03
N ASN A 203 15.37 32.88 -0.52
CA ASN A 203 16.69 32.28 -0.30
C ASN A 203 16.73 30.88 -0.93
N LEU A 204 17.19 30.78 -2.17
CA LEU A 204 17.18 29.50 -2.92
C LEU A 204 18.16 28.47 -2.35
N SER A 205 19.30 28.89 -1.81
CA SER A 205 20.29 27.98 -1.22
C SER A 205 19.76 27.32 0.06
N GLU A 206 19.10 28.10 0.90
CA GLU A 206 18.45 27.58 2.11
C GLU A 206 17.27 26.67 1.74
N LEU A 207 16.46 27.06 0.75
CA LEU A 207 15.37 26.25 0.23
C LEU A 207 15.86 24.90 -0.29
N GLU A 208 16.97 24.89 -1.06
CA GLU A 208 17.60 23.66 -1.55
C GLU A 208 18.00 22.73 -0.41
N SER A 209 18.67 23.26 0.61
CA SER A 209 19.06 22.48 1.79
C SER A 209 17.87 21.86 2.51
N LYS A 210 16.79 22.64 2.73
CA LYS A 210 15.57 22.13 3.39
C LYS A 210 14.85 21.05 2.59
N ILE A 211 14.89 21.12 1.26
CA ILE A 211 14.33 20.08 0.38
C ILE A 211 15.17 18.80 0.49
N ILE A 212 16.50 18.91 0.46
CA ILE A 212 17.40 17.76 0.63
C ILE A 212 17.13 17.08 1.97
N ASP A 213 17.06 17.84 3.06
CA ASP A 213 16.76 17.31 4.39
C ASP A 213 15.41 16.58 4.44
N ALA A 214 14.38 17.18 3.82
CA ALA A 214 13.05 16.57 3.74
C ALA A 214 13.09 15.23 3.01
N PHE A 215 13.73 15.17 1.85
CA PHE A 215 13.81 13.96 1.04
C PHE A 215 14.64 12.86 1.71
N ALA A 216 15.78 13.21 2.30
CA ALA A 216 16.65 12.27 3.01
C ALA A 216 15.94 11.67 4.23
N THR A 217 15.34 12.51 5.06
CA THR A 217 14.59 12.08 6.26
C THR A 217 13.41 11.20 5.89
N SER A 218 12.62 11.62 4.90
CA SER A 218 11.46 10.83 4.42
C SER A 218 11.90 9.49 3.85
N SER A 219 12.95 9.46 3.05
CA SER A 219 13.44 8.22 2.43
C SER A 219 13.93 7.23 3.48
N THR A 220 14.56 7.70 4.54
CA THR A 220 14.96 6.86 5.67
C THR A 220 13.73 6.26 6.36
N SER A 221 12.71 7.07 6.63
CA SER A 221 11.45 6.61 7.21
C SER A 221 10.73 5.59 6.32
N LEU A 222 10.65 5.85 5.00
CA LEU A 222 10.04 4.94 4.03
C LEU A 222 10.77 3.60 3.93
N LYS A 223 12.09 3.60 4.00
CA LYS A 223 12.90 2.37 4.01
C LYS A 223 12.71 1.59 5.30
N TYR A 224 12.72 2.28 6.44
CA TYR A 224 12.54 1.66 7.75
C TYR A 224 11.16 0.99 7.85
N ASN A 225 10.11 1.66 7.39
CA ASN A 225 8.74 1.13 7.37
C ASN A 225 8.50 0.07 6.29
N LYS A 226 9.49 -0.23 5.45
CA LYS A 226 9.42 -1.22 4.34
C LYS A 226 8.19 -1.06 3.45
N THR A 227 7.68 0.17 3.32
CA THR A 227 6.55 0.43 2.43
C THR A 227 6.96 0.16 0.99
N PRO A 228 6.17 -0.55 0.19
CA PRO A 228 6.44 -0.71 -1.24
C PRO A 228 6.28 0.61 -2.00
N THR A 229 5.53 1.54 -1.44
CA THR A 229 5.09 2.78 -2.05
C THR A 229 6.25 3.72 -2.42
N ILE A 230 6.18 4.25 -3.61
CA ILE A 230 7.03 5.35 -4.09
C ILE A 230 6.25 6.65 -3.93
N VAL A 231 6.91 7.72 -3.51
CA VAL A 231 6.32 9.06 -3.48
C VAL A 231 6.90 9.88 -4.61
N SER A 232 6.07 10.24 -5.57
CA SER A 232 6.46 10.94 -6.79
C SER A 232 6.03 12.40 -6.75
N PHE A 233 6.95 13.31 -6.97
CA PHE A 233 6.64 14.74 -7.11
C PHE A 233 6.50 15.12 -8.58
N ARG A 234 5.36 15.66 -8.96
CA ARG A 234 5.14 16.21 -10.29
C ARG A 234 5.75 17.59 -10.42
N ILE A 235 6.64 17.75 -11.39
CA ILE A 235 7.38 18.96 -11.69
C ILE A 235 6.93 19.48 -13.07
N PRO A 236 6.01 20.45 -13.13
CA PRO A 236 5.57 21.02 -14.38
C PRO A 236 6.64 21.98 -14.93
N LEU A 237 7.24 21.62 -16.07
CA LEU A 237 8.14 22.51 -16.79
C LEU A 237 7.33 23.67 -17.40
N GLY A 238 7.91 24.88 -17.43
CA GLY A 238 7.20 26.09 -17.88
C GLY A 238 6.53 26.89 -16.76
N THR A 239 6.71 26.47 -15.50
CA THR A 239 6.37 27.22 -14.30
C THR A 239 7.59 28.02 -13.80
N ASP A 240 7.72 28.27 -12.50
CA ASP A 240 8.87 29.01 -11.93
C ASP A 240 10.19 28.25 -12.15
N GLN A 241 10.94 28.68 -13.19
CA GLN A 241 12.18 28.02 -13.60
C GLN A 241 13.27 28.01 -12.50
N LYS A 242 13.28 29.02 -11.62
CA LYS A 242 14.24 29.07 -10.52
C LYS A 242 13.96 27.96 -9.52
N ILE A 243 12.70 27.80 -9.15
CA ILE A 243 12.25 26.75 -8.23
C ILE A 243 12.43 25.35 -8.85
N VAL A 244 12.07 25.19 -10.13
CA VAL A 244 12.30 23.91 -10.84
C VAL A 244 13.77 23.52 -10.81
N LYS A 245 14.70 24.42 -11.13
CA LYS A 245 16.14 24.16 -11.09
C LYS A 245 16.63 23.86 -9.67
N THR A 246 16.17 24.61 -8.67
CA THR A 246 16.52 24.35 -7.25
C THR A 246 16.04 22.98 -6.81
N LEU A 247 14.83 22.60 -7.18
CA LEU A 247 14.25 21.30 -6.82
C LEU A 247 14.98 20.13 -7.52
N LEU A 248 15.34 20.29 -8.79
CA LEU A 248 16.16 19.29 -9.50
C LEU A 248 17.57 19.17 -8.93
N SER A 249 18.20 20.30 -8.53
CA SER A 249 19.49 20.31 -7.86
C SER A 249 19.44 19.61 -6.50
N ALA A 250 18.41 19.90 -5.71
CA ALA A 250 18.15 19.23 -4.44
C ALA A 250 17.94 17.71 -4.62
N TYR A 251 17.14 17.31 -5.60
CA TYR A 251 16.90 15.90 -5.89
C TYR A 251 18.17 15.17 -6.36
N ARG A 252 18.99 15.80 -7.21
CA ARG A 252 20.30 15.29 -7.59
C ARG A 252 21.20 15.01 -6.37
N THR A 253 21.26 15.96 -5.45
CA THR A 253 22.04 15.81 -4.19
C THR A 253 21.46 14.70 -3.33
N TYR A 254 20.15 14.64 -3.19
CA TYR A 254 19.47 13.55 -2.46
C TYR A 254 19.79 12.16 -3.04
N VAL A 255 19.78 12.00 -4.36
CA VAL A 255 20.10 10.72 -5.02
C VAL A 255 21.55 10.29 -4.73
N LYS A 256 22.50 11.23 -4.66
CA LYS A 256 23.88 10.94 -4.26
C LYS A 256 23.98 10.41 -2.82
N LEU A 257 23.11 10.88 -1.94
CA LEU A 257 23.07 10.47 -0.52
C LEU A 257 22.31 9.16 -0.29
N THR A 258 21.47 8.76 -1.25
CA THR A 258 20.52 7.66 -1.05
C THR A 258 20.63 6.62 -2.17
N PRO A 259 21.27 5.46 -1.92
CA PRO A 259 21.53 4.45 -2.97
C PRO A 259 20.27 3.90 -3.65
N ILE A 260 19.15 3.84 -2.93
CA ILE A 260 17.86 3.36 -3.45
C ILE A 260 16.80 4.41 -3.08
N PRO A 261 16.55 5.39 -3.95
CA PRO A 261 15.60 6.45 -3.66
C PRO A 261 14.15 5.91 -3.66
N LYS A 262 13.40 6.25 -2.62
CA LYS A 262 11.95 6.00 -2.51
C LYS A 262 11.12 7.19 -2.98
N ILE A 263 11.77 8.31 -3.28
CA ILE A 263 11.18 9.50 -3.87
C ILE A 263 11.51 9.50 -5.35
N ALA A 264 10.54 9.82 -6.18
CA ALA A 264 10.67 9.94 -7.63
C ALA A 264 10.23 11.33 -8.10
N LEU A 265 10.62 11.71 -9.32
CA LEU A 265 10.14 12.92 -9.98
C LEU A 265 9.38 12.56 -11.25
N ILE A 266 8.22 13.18 -11.45
CA ILE A 266 7.47 13.15 -12.69
C ILE A 266 7.69 14.48 -13.40
N ILE A 267 8.48 14.47 -14.46
CA ILE A 267 8.76 15.67 -15.26
C ILE A 267 7.64 15.86 -16.27
N ASP A 268 6.76 16.82 -16.00
CA ASP A 268 5.67 17.19 -16.90
C ASP A 268 6.11 18.30 -17.87
N TYR A 269 6.28 17.91 -19.14
CA TYR A 269 6.72 18.80 -20.20
C TYR A 269 5.59 19.30 -21.11
N ALA A 270 4.34 19.29 -20.64
CA ALA A 270 3.20 19.74 -21.42
C ALA A 270 3.30 21.23 -21.81
N LYS A 271 3.93 22.05 -20.96
CA LYS A 271 4.06 23.52 -21.16
C LYS A 271 5.50 24.03 -21.22
N GLY A 272 6.49 23.18 -21.03
CA GLY A 272 7.91 23.55 -21.00
C GLY A 272 8.78 22.67 -21.89
N ARG A 273 10.05 23.03 -22.04
CA ARG A 273 11.02 22.30 -22.85
C ARG A 273 11.93 21.47 -21.95
N ILE A 274 12.06 20.19 -22.26
CA ILE A 274 12.98 19.29 -21.56
C ILE A 274 14.44 19.75 -21.75
N THR A 275 14.75 20.36 -22.89
CA THR A 275 16.10 20.86 -23.21
C THR A 275 16.63 21.86 -22.18
N ASP A 276 15.76 22.60 -21.49
CA ASP A 276 16.15 23.61 -20.53
C ASP A 276 16.71 23.03 -19.20
N VAL A 277 16.52 21.71 -19.00
CA VAL A 277 16.91 20.95 -17.80
C VAL A 277 17.59 19.61 -18.14
N SER A 278 17.89 19.35 -19.41
CA SER A 278 18.40 18.06 -19.91
C SER A 278 19.67 17.60 -19.19
N ASP A 279 20.60 18.50 -18.96
CA ASP A 279 21.91 18.17 -18.37
C ASP A 279 21.76 17.67 -16.92
N VAL A 280 20.93 18.35 -16.13
CA VAL A 280 20.64 17.95 -14.75
C VAL A 280 19.87 16.63 -14.72
N LEU A 281 18.90 16.44 -15.61
CA LEU A 281 18.12 15.21 -15.69
C LEU A 281 19.01 14.02 -16.09
N SER A 282 19.91 14.20 -17.04
CA SER A 282 20.87 13.17 -17.46
C SER A 282 21.78 12.76 -16.32
N GLU A 283 22.31 13.73 -15.54
CA GLU A 283 23.11 13.43 -14.35
C GLU A 283 22.29 12.65 -13.30
N ILE A 284 21.05 13.06 -13.01
CA ILE A 284 20.19 12.38 -12.05
C ILE A 284 19.93 10.92 -12.45
N ILE A 285 19.63 10.68 -13.73
CA ILE A 285 19.39 9.33 -14.28
C ILE A 285 20.65 8.48 -14.15
N THR A 286 21.80 9.03 -14.50
CA THR A 286 23.10 8.34 -14.38
C THR A 286 23.42 7.95 -12.94
N LEU A 287 22.98 8.76 -11.97
CA LEU A 287 23.12 8.49 -10.54
C LEU A 287 22.10 7.47 -9.99
N GLY A 288 21.18 6.97 -10.82
CA GLY A 288 20.13 6.04 -10.38
C GLY A 288 18.88 6.70 -9.81
N GLY A 289 18.66 7.99 -10.11
CA GLY A 289 17.43 8.68 -9.71
C GLY A 289 16.21 8.21 -10.50
N ASN A 290 15.07 8.14 -9.83
CA ASN A 290 13.81 7.73 -10.43
C ASN A 290 13.15 8.93 -11.11
N ILE A 291 13.16 8.96 -12.46
CA ILE A 291 12.52 10.02 -13.25
C ILE A 291 11.52 9.40 -14.23
N ILE A 292 10.33 9.97 -14.25
CA ILE A 292 9.26 9.63 -15.18
C ILE A 292 8.99 10.87 -16.04
N PHE A 293 8.88 10.70 -17.34
CA PHE A 293 8.51 11.77 -18.26
C PHE A 293 7.03 11.68 -18.59
N ALA A 294 6.28 12.76 -18.37
CA ALA A 294 4.87 12.82 -18.66
C ALA A 294 4.52 14.04 -19.52
N LYS A 295 3.63 13.85 -20.49
CA LYS A 295 3.02 14.91 -21.28
C LYS A 295 1.50 14.84 -21.06
N HIS A 296 1.05 15.15 -19.86
CA HIS A 296 -0.37 14.94 -19.54
C HIS A 296 -1.03 16.18 -18.94
N ARG A 297 -2.20 16.50 -19.44
CA ARG A 297 -3.15 17.38 -18.75
C ARG A 297 -3.90 16.49 -17.74
N ILE A 298 -3.38 16.38 -16.53
CA ILE A 298 -4.20 15.86 -15.44
C ILE A 298 -5.26 16.93 -15.16
N SER A 299 -6.51 16.62 -15.40
CA SER A 299 -7.59 17.52 -15.02
C SER A 299 -7.61 17.62 -13.49
N GLN A 300 -7.64 18.84 -12.98
CA GLN A 300 -7.65 19.15 -11.54
C GLN A 300 -8.92 18.70 -10.79
N LYS A 301 -9.75 17.86 -11.38
CA LYS A 301 -10.98 17.37 -10.76
C LYS A 301 -11.01 15.84 -10.80
N GLY A 302 -10.80 15.27 -9.65
CA GLY A 302 -11.18 13.89 -9.40
C GLY A 302 -10.12 13.11 -8.63
N ILE A 303 -10.43 12.79 -7.39
CA ILE A 303 -9.98 11.55 -6.78
C ILE A 303 -10.55 10.45 -7.69
N ILE A 304 -9.72 9.81 -8.48
CA ILE A 304 -10.11 8.60 -9.18
C ILE A 304 -10.01 7.49 -8.14
N SER A 305 -11.14 7.20 -7.51
CA SER A 305 -11.35 5.93 -6.85
C SER A 305 -11.54 4.86 -7.92
N PRO A 306 -10.95 3.67 -7.78
CA PRO A 306 -11.17 2.54 -8.69
C PRO A 306 -12.62 2.12 -8.73
#